data_bf4da9bbd27e90f73f004ceae79b2d39
#
_entry.id   bf4da9bbd27e90f73f004ceae79b2d39
#
_cell.length_a   1.000
_cell.length_b   1.000
_cell.length_c   1.000
_cell.angle_alpha   90.00
_cell.angle_beta   90.00
_cell.angle_gamma   90.00
#
_symmetry.space_group_name_H-M   'P 1'
#
loop_
_entity.id
_entity.type
_entity.pdbx_description
1 polymer ?
#
loop_
_entity_poly.entity_id
_entity_poly.type
_entity_poly.pdbx_seq_one_letter_code
_entity_poly.pdbx_strand_id
1 'polypeptide(L)'
;MPSWSVHLAIAKKVNKKLGLNEDLFLYGNLIPDVDKNTKITRYDAHYYDENLPFPTVPQEKMIDINKFLSVYKKYLNNPLILGYYSHLLTDQFYNEKVYITKWVQDMNNNIIGIKFKNGKIKYIDSGDKKRIKRKYKHK
;
A
#
# COMPACT_ATOMS: atom_id res chain seq x y z
N MET A 1 -3.90 -4.63 2.83
CA MET A 1 -2.97 -3.76 3.58
C MET A 1 -2.91 -4.18 5.03
N PRO A 2 -1.72 -4.38 5.59
CA PRO A 2 -1.62 -4.71 7.00
C PRO A 2 -2.03 -3.51 7.87
N SER A 3 -2.53 -3.81 9.05
CA SER A 3 -2.89 -2.77 10.03
C SER A 3 -1.65 -2.14 10.65
N TRP A 4 -1.84 -1.03 11.36
CA TRP A 4 -0.76 -0.38 12.10
C TRP A 4 -0.03 -1.34 13.04
N SER A 5 -0.77 -2.22 13.71
CA SER A 5 -0.16 -3.18 14.64
C SER A 5 0.75 -4.16 13.90
N VAL A 6 0.41 -4.58 12.70
CA VAL A 6 1.26 -5.45 11.88
C VAL A 6 2.50 -4.69 11.42
N HIS A 7 2.36 -3.46 10.94
CA HIS A 7 3.50 -2.64 10.54
C HIS A 7 4.46 -2.44 11.71
N LEU A 8 3.95 -2.12 12.90
CA LEU A 8 4.78 -1.92 14.08
C LEU A 8 5.47 -3.21 14.53
N ALA A 9 4.77 -4.34 14.49
CA ALA A 9 5.34 -5.63 14.85
C ALA A 9 6.50 -6.02 13.94
N ILE A 10 6.32 -5.84 12.63
CA ILE A 10 7.35 -6.10 11.64
C ILE A 10 8.53 -5.13 11.83
N ALA A 11 8.24 -3.86 12.04
CA ALA A 11 9.27 -2.85 12.24
C ALA A 11 10.13 -3.14 13.47
N LYS A 12 9.53 -3.55 14.58
CA LYS A 12 10.27 -3.94 15.78
C LYS A 12 11.20 -5.12 15.51
N LYS A 13 10.71 -6.14 14.81
CA LYS A 13 11.53 -7.30 14.43
C LYS A 13 12.71 -6.90 13.55
N VAL A 14 12.46 -6.06 12.55
CA VAL A 14 13.50 -5.57 11.65
C VAL A 14 14.53 -4.76 12.41
N ASN A 15 14.08 -3.87 13.31
CA ASN A 15 14.98 -3.01 14.05
C ASN A 15 15.87 -3.76 15.05
N LYS A 16 15.45 -4.91 15.53
CA LYS A 16 16.33 -5.77 16.34
C LYS A 16 17.62 -6.13 15.61
N LYS A 17 17.55 -6.25 14.28
CA LYS A 17 18.71 -6.54 13.44
C LYS A 17 19.46 -5.28 13.02
N LEU A 18 18.75 -4.18 12.83
CA LEU A 18 19.34 -2.93 12.34
C LEU A 18 19.95 -2.07 13.44
N GLY A 19 19.41 -2.13 14.66
CA GLY A 19 19.94 -1.37 15.80
C GLY A 19 19.81 0.15 15.67
N LEU A 20 18.79 0.63 14.94
CA LEU A 20 18.54 2.05 14.74
C LEU A 20 17.78 2.66 15.92
N ASN A 21 17.66 4.00 15.93
CA ASN A 21 16.76 4.68 16.87
C ASN A 21 15.34 4.14 16.66
N GLU A 22 14.84 3.38 17.65
CA GLU A 22 13.57 2.67 17.52
C GLU A 22 12.39 3.61 17.33
N ASP A 23 12.34 4.71 18.11
CA ASP A 23 11.21 5.63 18.04
C ASP A 23 11.10 6.27 16.66
N LEU A 24 12.20 6.72 16.09
CA LEU A 24 12.21 7.31 14.75
C LEU A 24 11.85 6.27 13.67
N PHE A 25 12.39 5.07 13.78
CA PHE A 25 12.11 4.01 12.82
C PHE A 25 10.63 3.59 12.86
N LEU A 26 10.09 3.39 14.06
CA LEU A 26 8.66 3.06 14.22
C LEU A 26 7.77 4.21 13.73
N TYR A 27 8.11 5.43 14.05
CA TYR A 27 7.35 6.59 13.60
C TYR A 27 7.33 6.69 12.08
N GLY A 28 8.48 6.48 11.43
CA GLY A 28 8.57 6.43 9.98
C GLY A 28 7.64 5.38 9.35
N ASN A 29 7.51 4.23 10.00
CA ASN A 29 6.59 3.17 9.55
C ASN A 29 5.11 3.55 9.68
N LEU A 30 4.78 4.55 10.47
CA LEU A 30 3.39 5.01 10.61
C LEU A 30 3.04 6.17 9.67
N ILE A 31 4.00 6.97 9.26
CA ILE A 31 3.77 8.20 8.50
C ILE A 31 2.90 7.99 7.26
N PRO A 32 3.13 6.96 6.42
CA PRO A 32 2.30 6.78 5.23
C PRO A 32 0.81 6.60 5.50
N ASP A 33 0.45 6.12 6.69
CA ASP A 33 -0.94 5.90 7.09
C ASP A 33 -1.56 7.08 7.84
N VAL A 34 -0.79 8.12 8.14
CA VAL A 34 -1.28 9.31 8.81
C VAL A 34 -1.84 10.27 7.76
N ASP A 35 -3.11 10.09 7.45
CA ASP A 35 -3.77 10.85 6.39
C ASP A 35 -4.78 11.90 6.90
N LYS A 36 -5.07 11.91 8.20
CA LYS A 36 -6.00 12.89 8.78
C LYS A 36 -5.36 14.27 8.87
N ASN A 37 -6.09 15.27 8.39
CA ASN A 37 -5.68 16.67 8.47
C ASN A 37 -4.38 17.00 7.73
N THR A 38 -3.99 16.16 6.74
CA THR A 38 -2.85 16.44 5.88
C THR A 38 -3.33 16.82 4.48
N LYS A 39 -2.50 17.59 3.76
CA LYS A 39 -2.74 17.91 2.34
C LYS A 39 -2.27 16.80 1.42
N ILE A 40 -1.53 15.84 1.94
CA ILE A 40 -1.01 14.71 1.16
C ILE A 40 -2.05 13.61 1.19
N THR A 41 -2.45 13.14 0.01
CA THR A 41 -3.41 12.05 -0.09
C THR A 41 -2.77 10.72 0.31
N ARG A 42 -3.59 9.77 0.76
CA ARG A 42 -3.13 8.40 1.01
C ARG A 42 -2.47 7.80 -0.23
N TYR A 43 -3.00 8.12 -1.39
CA TYR A 43 -2.48 7.69 -2.67
C TYR A 43 -1.03 8.15 -2.88
N ASP A 44 -0.77 9.44 -2.68
CA ASP A 44 0.57 10.01 -2.83
C ASP A 44 1.53 9.53 -1.74
N ALA A 45 1.05 9.43 -0.50
CA ALA A 45 1.86 8.99 0.62
C ALA A 45 2.35 7.55 0.47
N HIS A 46 1.59 6.68 -0.20
CA HIS A 46 1.94 5.28 -0.43
C HIS A 46 2.65 5.04 -1.76
N TYR A 47 2.89 6.07 -2.55
CA TYR A 47 3.58 5.95 -3.85
C TYR A 47 2.92 4.90 -4.76
N TYR A 48 1.60 4.89 -4.82
CA TYR A 48 0.86 3.99 -5.69
C TYR A 48 1.19 4.25 -7.16
N ASP A 49 1.32 3.16 -7.93
CA ASP A 49 1.68 3.24 -9.34
C ASP A 49 0.51 3.82 -10.15
N GLU A 50 0.71 5.02 -10.70
CA GLU A 50 -0.29 5.74 -11.48
C GLU A 50 -0.48 5.17 -12.90
N ASN A 51 0.46 4.37 -13.35
CA ASN A 51 0.49 3.89 -14.73
C ASN A 51 -0.23 2.56 -14.92
N LEU A 52 -0.66 1.93 -13.84
CA LEU A 52 -1.39 0.68 -13.93
C LEU A 52 -2.78 0.93 -14.51
N PRO A 53 -3.16 0.20 -15.57
CA PRO A 53 -4.48 0.36 -16.17
C PRO A 53 -5.56 -0.13 -15.21
N PHE A 54 -6.48 0.75 -14.89
CA PHE A 54 -7.71 0.36 -14.22
C PHE A 54 -8.61 -0.33 -15.24
N PRO A 55 -9.29 -1.42 -14.90
CA PRO A 55 -9.39 -2.06 -13.58
C PRO A 55 -8.60 -3.38 -13.46
N THR A 56 -7.51 -3.54 -14.16
CA THR A 56 -6.76 -4.80 -14.21
C THR A 56 -6.26 -5.23 -12.82
N VAL A 57 -5.67 -4.30 -12.10
CA VAL A 57 -5.19 -4.49 -10.72
C VAL A 57 -5.56 -3.26 -9.91
N PRO A 58 -5.99 -3.40 -8.65
CA PRO A 58 -6.22 -2.24 -7.79
C PRO A 58 -4.94 -1.42 -7.64
N GLN A 59 -4.93 -0.20 -8.16
CA GLN A 59 -3.73 0.64 -8.14
C GLN A 59 -3.20 0.90 -6.73
N GLU A 60 -4.11 1.03 -5.75
CA GLU A 60 -3.73 1.19 -4.35
C GLU A 60 -2.97 0.00 -3.78
N LYS A 61 -2.88 -1.08 -4.54
CA LYS A 61 -2.14 -2.28 -4.16
C LYS A 61 -0.80 -2.41 -4.86
N MET A 62 -0.50 -1.46 -5.76
CA MET A 62 0.75 -1.49 -6.52
C MET A 62 1.57 -0.25 -6.19
N ILE A 63 2.72 -0.45 -5.59
CA ILE A 63 3.57 0.63 -5.08
C ILE A 63 4.77 0.82 -6.01
N ASP A 64 5.00 2.06 -6.42
CA ASP A 64 6.18 2.42 -7.21
C ASP A 64 7.36 2.73 -6.28
N ILE A 65 8.07 1.70 -5.89
CA ILE A 65 9.26 1.80 -5.02
C ILE A 65 10.35 2.65 -5.67
N ASN A 66 10.51 2.54 -6.98
CA ASN A 66 11.54 3.30 -7.70
C ASN A 66 11.28 4.80 -7.63
N LYS A 67 10.02 5.23 -7.66
CA LYS A 67 9.64 6.63 -7.49
C LYS A 67 10.06 7.13 -6.12
N PHE A 68 9.81 6.37 -5.06
CA PHE A 68 10.28 6.71 -3.72
C PHE A 68 11.80 6.81 -3.66
N LEU A 69 12.49 5.80 -4.17
CA LEU A 69 13.96 5.75 -4.13
C LEU A 69 14.61 6.85 -4.97
N SER A 70 13.96 7.31 -6.04
CA SER A 70 14.49 8.40 -6.86
C SER A 70 14.70 9.68 -6.06
N VAL A 71 13.90 9.89 -5.02
CA VAL A 71 13.98 11.07 -4.16
C VAL A 71 14.78 10.81 -2.89
N TYR A 72 14.54 9.66 -2.24
CA TYR A 72 14.98 9.42 -0.87
C TYR A 72 16.13 8.43 -0.69
N LYS A 73 16.62 7.81 -1.76
CA LYS A 73 17.70 6.81 -1.65
C LYS A 73 18.90 7.31 -0.84
N LYS A 74 19.32 8.53 -1.06
CA LYS A 74 20.46 9.14 -0.35
C LYS A 74 20.21 9.44 1.12
N TYR A 75 18.95 9.36 1.56
CA TYR A 75 18.55 9.63 2.94
C TYR A 75 18.16 8.37 3.72
N LEU A 76 18.40 7.19 3.18
CA LEU A 76 18.01 5.92 3.83
C LEU A 76 18.80 5.63 5.11
N ASN A 77 19.89 6.34 5.37
CA ASN A 77 20.60 6.28 6.65
C ASN A 77 19.83 6.98 7.78
N ASN A 78 18.84 7.80 7.46
CA ASN A 78 17.96 8.42 8.46
C ASN A 78 16.90 7.40 8.89
N PRO A 79 16.79 7.06 10.20
CA PRO A 79 15.83 6.05 10.67
C PRO A 79 14.39 6.36 10.30
N LEU A 80 13.99 7.63 10.25
CA LEU A 80 12.64 8.03 9.88
C LEU A 80 12.35 7.68 8.40
N ILE A 81 13.27 8.01 7.51
CA ILE A 81 13.13 7.73 6.07
C ILE A 81 13.20 6.22 5.81
N LEU A 82 14.10 5.52 6.48
CA LEU A 82 14.18 4.07 6.35
C LEU A 82 12.91 3.39 6.88
N GLY A 83 12.30 3.93 7.93
CA GLY A 83 11.01 3.47 8.42
C GLY A 83 9.91 3.64 7.40
N TYR A 84 9.85 4.78 6.73
CA TYR A 84 8.91 5.02 5.64
C TYR A 84 9.08 3.99 4.51
N TYR A 85 10.32 3.77 4.09
CA TYR A 85 10.65 2.75 3.09
C TYR A 85 10.23 1.35 3.52
N SER A 86 10.48 1.01 4.78
CA SER A 86 10.05 -0.27 5.36
C SER A 86 8.54 -0.47 5.29
N HIS A 87 7.77 0.59 5.56
CA HIS A 87 6.31 0.55 5.43
C HIS A 87 5.90 0.20 3.99
N LEU A 88 6.48 0.88 3.00
CA LEU A 88 6.16 0.65 1.60
C LEU A 88 6.53 -0.77 1.16
N LEU A 89 7.67 -1.28 1.59
CA LEU A 89 8.09 -2.66 1.29
C LEU A 89 7.16 -3.69 1.94
N THR A 90 6.71 -3.43 3.16
CA THR A 90 5.76 -4.31 3.85
C THR A 90 4.43 -4.35 3.11
N ASP A 91 3.91 -3.19 2.70
CA ASP A 91 2.67 -3.12 1.92
C ASP A 91 2.81 -3.86 0.59
N GLN A 92 3.92 -3.65 -0.11
CA GLN A 92 4.18 -4.33 -1.38
C GLN A 92 4.22 -5.85 -1.21
N PHE A 93 4.92 -6.33 -0.18
CA PHE A 93 4.99 -7.76 0.11
C PHE A 93 3.60 -8.34 0.35
N TYR A 94 2.80 -7.69 1.20
CA TYR A 94 1.44 -8.15 1.48
C TYR A 94 0.55 -8.10 0.24
N ASN A 95 0.68 -7.06 -0.56
CA ASN A 95 -0.11 -6.94 -1.79
C ASN A 95 0.23 -8.05 -2.79
N GLU A 96 1.51 -8.38 -2.93
CA GLU A 96 1.97 -9.40 -3.88
C GLU A 96 1.75 -10.84 -3.38
N LYS A 97 1.91 -11.08 -2.08
CA LYS A 97 1.97 -12.43 -1.52
C LYS A 97 0.72 -12.87 -0.76
N VAL A 98 -0.03 -11.93 -0.21
CA VAL A 98 -1.10 -12.25 0.73
C VAL A 98 -2.48 -11.82 0.22
N TYR A 99 -2.58 -10.61 -0.35
CA TYR A 99 -3.87 -10.03 -0.66
C TYR A 99 -4.34 -10.28 -2.10
N ILE A 100 -4.78 -9.25 -2.73
CA ILE A 100 -5.55 -9.27 -3.98
C ILE A 100 -4.63 -9.49 -5.17
N THR A 101 -4.99 -10.41 -6.06
CA THR A 101 -4.27 -10.58 -7.31
C THR A 101 -4.81 -9.68 -8.41
N LYS A 102 -6.13 -9.55 -8.51
CA LYS A 102 -6.77 -8.75 -9.57
C LYS A 102 -8.26 -8.53 -9.30
N TRP A 103 -8.82 -7.60 -10.06
CA TRP A 103 -10.27 -7.43 -10.15
C TRP A 103 -10.89 -8.58 -10.94
N VAL A 104 -12.07 -9.00 -10.53
CA VAL A 104 -12.92 -9.92 -11.31
C VAL A 104 -13.94 -9.07 -12.06
N GLN A 105 -14.05 -9.29 -13.37
CA GLN A 105 -14.94 -8.54 -14.25
C GLN A 105 -15.97 -9.48 -14.89
N ASP A 106 -17.17 -8.94 -15.18
CA ASP A 106 -18.17 -9.64 -16.00
C ASP A 106 -17.89 -9.43 -17.50
N MET A 107 -18.78 -9.96 -18.35
CA MET A 107 -18.63 -9.85 -19.81
C MET A 107 -18.70 -8.41 -20.32
N ASN A 108 -19.27 -7.49 -19.56
CA ASN A 108 -19.37 -6.07 -19.91
C ASN A 108 -18.26 -5.21 -19.26
N ASN A 109 -17.20 -5.85 -18.76
CA ASN A 109 -16.08 -5.20 -18.08
C ASN A 109 -16.46 -4.47 -16.79
N ASN A 110 -17.59 -4.85 -16.18
CA ASN A 110 -17.95 -4.33 -14.85
C ASN A 110 -17.21 -5.09 -13.77
N ILE A 111 -16.69 -4.36 -12.78
CA ILE A 111 -16.03 -4.98 -11.63
C ILE A 111 -17.10 -5.62 -10.75
N ILE A 112 -17.02 -6.93 -10.56
CA ILE A 112 -17.98 -7.71 -9.77
C ILE A 112 -17.36 -8.39 -8.57
N GLY A 113 -16.04 -8.38 -8.45
CA GLY A 113 -15.38 -9.06 -7.34
C GLY A 113 -13.89 -8.83 -7.28
N ILE A 114 -13.28 -9.49 -6.32
CA ILE A 114 -11.85 -9.44 -6.03
C ILE A 114 -11.34 -10.87 -5.92
N LYS A 115 -10.27 -11.18 -6.65
CA LYS A 115 -9.61 -12.48 -6.57
C LYS A 115 -8.38 -12.38 -5.66
N PHE A 116 -8.30 -13.27 -4.68
CA PHE A 116 -7.18 -13.37 -3.76
C PHE A 116 -6.12 -14.36 -4.26
N LYS A 117 -4.92 -14.30 -3.69
CA LYS A 117 -3.81 -15.20 -4.04
C LYS A 117 -4.13 -16.68 -3.89
N ASN A 118 -4.96 -17.04 -2.91
CA ASN A 118 -5.38 -18.43 -2.68
C ASN A 118 -6.41 -18.96 -3.70
N GLY A 119 -6.79 -18.15 -4.69
CA GLY A 119 -7.79 -18.51 -5.70
C GLY A 119 -9.22 -18.20 -5.31
N LYS A 120 -9.49 -17.84 -4.07
CA LYS A 120 -10.84 -17.45 -3.63
C LYS A 120 -11.26 -16.15 -4.30
N ILE A 121 -12.55 -16.05 -4.59
CA ILE A 121 -13.16 -14.85 -5.18
C ILE A 121 -14.21 -14.33 -4.21
N LYS A 122 -14.11 -13.03 -3.87
CA LYS A 122 -15.15 -12.34 -3.12
C LYS A 122 -15.91 -11.44 -4.08
N TYR A 123 -17.19 -11.74 -4.29
CA TYR A 123 -18.06 -10.88 -5.09
C TYR A 123 -18.50 -9.68 -4.25
N ILE A 124 -18.64 -8.52 -4.90
CA ILE A 124 -19.00 -7.26 -4.25
C ILE A 124 -20.42 -6.86 -4.64
N ASP A 125 -21.11 -6.22 -3.71
CA ASP A 125 -22.45 -5.69 -3.98
C ASP A 125 -22.38 -4.34 -4.73
N SER A 126 -23.55 -3.80 -5.12
CA SER A 126 -23.62 -2.54 -5.87
C SER A 126 -23.08 -1.34 -5.09
N GLY A 127 -23.19 -1.33 -3.76
CA GLY A 127 -22.63 -0.28 -2.92
C GLY A 127 -21.11 -0.31 -2.91
N ASP A 128 -20.52 -1.50 -2.77
CA ASP A 128 -19.09 -1.68 -2.84
C ASP A 128 -18.53 -1.29 -4.20
N LYS A 129 -19.22 -1.62 -5.29
CA LYS A 129 -18.85 -1.21 -6.65
C LYS A 129 -18.77 0.30 -6.78
N LYS A 130 -19.76 1.02 -6.27
CA LYS A 130 -19.78 2.49 -6.31
C LYS A 130 -18.63 3.09 -5.52
N ARG A 131 -18.33 2.54 -4.35
CA ARG A 131 -17.23 2.97 -3.50
C ARG A 131 -15.87 2.79 -4.20
N ILE A 132 -15.66 1.64 -4.80
CA ILE A 132 -14.42 1.33 -5.54
C ILE A 132 -14.26 2.28 -6.72
N LYS A 133 -15.31 2.44 -7.55
CA LYS A 133 -15.27 3.34 -8.69
C LYS A 133 -14.96 4.78 -8.30
N ARG A 134 -15.55 5.29 -7.20
CA ARG A 134 -15.26 6.63 -6.69
C ARG A 134 -13.81 6.80 -6.29
N LYS A 135 -13.26 5.81 -5.62
CA LYS A 135 -11.86 5.84 -5.16
C LYS A 135 -10.87 6.02 -6.30
N TYR A 136 -11.13 5.42 -7.45
CA TYR A 136 -10.26 5.50 -8.61
C TYR A 136 -10.58 6.62 -9.59
N LYS A 137 -11.73 7.29 -9.42
CA LYS A 137 -12.10 8.44 -10.27
C LYS A 137 -11.44 9.75 -9.85
N HIS A 138 -10.92 9.83 -8.64
CA HIS A 138 -10.34 11.07 -8.08
C HIS A 138 -8.82 11.12 -8.22
N LYS A 139 -8.32 10.67 -9.33
CA LYS A 139 -6.91 10.79 -9.68
C LYS A 139 -6.63 12.00 -10.53
#